data_a85bd9dd23a2359f5b6856b33ed3da0e
#
_entry.id   a85bd9dd23a2359f5b6856b33ed3da0e
#
_cell.length_a   1.000
_cell.length_b   1.000
_cell.length_c   1.000
_cell.angle_alpha   90.00
_cell.angle_beta   90.00
_cell.angle_gamma   90.00
#
_symmetry.space_group_name_H-M   'P 1'
#
loop_
_entity.id
_entity.type
_entity.pdbx_description
1 polymer ?
#
loop_
_entity_poly.entity_id
_entity_poly.type
_entity_poly.pdbx_seq_one_letter_code
_entity_poly.pdbx_strand_id
1 'polypeptide(L)'
;MNSKGPCQATLVPAHQPSDQGLLDISNIDLPMKLKRRRNKRHHGHGGHALHKKNLGNSIEQRPKEIEDRKTPLHWEGDLVKGVRRKNQPALMTLTERTTRFEVVIKIPDYRASTCQRLLQNEIDRHPAWFKSITFDNGSEFADMTKIKGCQIYFAHPYSPWERGTNENCNGLLRQFFPKGKSMKDKTKAYIEQATNAINHKHRRILQYQTAEELFKQYISS
;
A
#
# COMPACT_ATOMS: atom_id res chain seq x y z
N MET A 1 18.31 31.48 -49.47
CA MET A 1 18.78 30.25 -48.79
C MET A 1 18.09 30.19 -47.42
N ASN A 2 16.98 29.46 -47.37
CA ASN A 2 16.19 29.29 -46.11
C ASN A 2 16.61 27.95 -45.46
N SER A 3 17.31 28.07 -44.35
CA SER A 3 17.61 26.90 -43.49
C SER A 3 16.44 26.72 -42.51
N LYS A 4 15.63 25.69 -42.77
CA LYS A 4 14.62 25.23 -41.82
C LYS A 4 15.34 24.49 -40.66
N GLY A 5 15.16 25.03 -39.44
CA GLY A 5 15.60 24.37 -38.22
C GLY A 5 14.85 23.04 -37.94
N PRO A 6 15.41 22.16 -37.07
CA PRO A 6 14.84 20.84 -36.85
C PRO A 6 13.50 20.92 -36.12
N CYS A 7 12.55 20.15 -36.64
CA CYS A 7 11.22 19.96 -36.11
C CYS A 7 11.32 19.36 -34.68
N GLN A 8 10.85 20.09 -33.67
CA GLN A 8 10.68 19.53 -32.34
C GLN A 8 9.54 18.51 -32.39
N ALA A 9 9.89 17.25 -32.20
CA ALA A 9 8.92 16.19 -32.04
C ALA A 9 8.20 16.39 -30.71
N THR A 10 6.95 16.84 -30.77
CA THR A 10 6.02 16.86 -29.64
C THR A 10 5.78 15.41 -29.23
N LEU A 11 6.20 15.03 -28.01
CA LEU A 11 5.89 13.74 -27.40
C LEU A 11 4.37 13.65 -27.19
N VAL A 12 3.70 12.99 -28.12
CA VAL A 12 2.31 12.60 -27.95
C VAL A 12 2.29 11.51 -26.88
N PRO A 13 1.46 11.61 -25.80
CA PRO A 13 1.38 10.57 -24.80
C PRO A 13 0.93 9.27 -25.47
N ALA A 14 1.68 8.21 -25.25
CA ALA A 14 1.40 6.89 -25.85
C ALA A 14 -0.02 6.44 -25.44
N HIS A 15 -0.93 6.39 -26.40
CA HIS A 15 -2.26 5.82 -26.22
C HIS A 15 -2.14 4.35 -25.80
N GLN A 16 -2.99 3.95 -24.85
CA GLN A 16 -3.04 2.54 -24.45
C GLN A 16 -3.55 1.69 -25.63
N PRO A 17 -3.07 0.44 -25.79
CA PRO A 17 -3.48 -0.44 -26.90
C PRO A 17 -5.00 -0.62 -27.05
N SER A 18 -5.77 -0.53 -25.96
CA SER A 18 -7.22 -0.56 -25.96
C SER A 18 -7.89 0.66 -26.63
N ASP A 19 -7.18 1.81 -26.72
CA ASP A 19 -7.70 3.02 -27.36
C ASP A 19 -7.49 2.97 -28.89
N GLN A 20 -6.62 2.08 -29.35
CA GLN A 20 -6.30 1.87 -30.78
C GLN A 20 -7.06 0.72 -31.42
N GLY A 21 -8.01 0.10 -30.70
CA GLY A 21 -8.78 -1.04 -31.23
C GLY A 21 -7.95 -2.31 -31.47
N LEU A 22 -6.74 -2.40 -30.88
CA LEU A 22 -5.85 -3.55 -31.01
C LEU A 22 -6.24 -4.74 -30.12
N LEU A 23 -7.22 -4.54 -29.25
CA LEU A 23 -7.77 -5.56 -28.35
C LEU A 23 -9.29 -5.57 -28.48
N ASP A 24 -9.91 -6.74 -28.39
CA ASP A 24 -11.37 -6.92 -28.36
C ASP A 24 -12.05 -6.34 -27.10
N ILE A 25 -11.25 -5.75 -26.21
CA ILE A 25 -11.70 -5.12 -24.97
C ILE A 25 -11.69 -3.61 -25.15
N SER A 26 -12.88 -3.00 -25.03
CA SER A 26 -13.01 -1.54 -25.03
C SER A 26 -12.42 -0.94 -23.77
N ASN A 27 -11.89 0.26 -23.90
CA ASN A 27 -11.33 1.02 -22.77
C ASN A 27 -12.36 1.27 -21.64
N ILE A 28 -13.65 1.24 -21.95
CA ILE A 28 -14.76 1.36 -20.98
C ILE A 28 -14.90 0.13 -20.09
N ASP A 29 -14.48 -1.05 -20.58
CA ASP A 29 -14.57 -2.32 -19.86
C ASP A 29 -13.44 -2.50 -18.83
N LEU A 30 -12.44 -1.61 -18.84
CA LEU A 30 -11.34 -1.64 -17.90
C LEU A 30 -11.80 -1.16 -16.51
N PRO A 31 -11.61 -1.97 -15.43
CA PRO A 31 -12.14 -1.68 -14.08
C PRO A 31 -11.77 -0.32 -13.50
N MET A 32 -10.67 0.28 -13.97
CA MET A 32 -10.15 1.55 -13.45
C MET A 32 -10.72 2.79 -14.16
N LYS A 33 -11.29 2.66 -15.37
CA LYS A 33 -11.76 3.81 -16.14
C LYS A 33 -13.15 4.31 -15.71
N LEU A 34 -14.03 3.41 -15.29
CA LEU A 34 -15.36 3.77 -14.77
C LEU A 34 -15.35 4.51 -13.42
N LYS A 35 -14.21 4.53 -12.73
CA LYS A 35 -14.07 5.16 -11.40
C LYS A 35 -13.56 6.60 -11.44
N ARG A 36 -13.23 7.16 -12.59
CA ARG A 36 -12.79 8.56 -12.70
C ARG A 36 -13.96 9.54 -12.73
N ARG A 37 -14.85 9.51 -11.74
CA ARG A 37 -15.65 10.70 -11.44
C ARG A 37 -14.68 11.72 -10.82
N ARG A 38 -14.50 12.86 -11.50
CA ARG A 38 -13.89 14.04 -10.90
C ARG A 38 -14.65 14.36 -9.61
N ASN A 39 -14.05 14.06 -8.47
CA ASN A 39 -14.55 14.58 -7.21
C ASN A 39 -14.49 16.10 -7.32
N LYS A 40 -15.65 16.77 -7.41
CA LYS A 40 -15.73 18.21 -7.16
C LYS A 40 -15.13 18.41 -5.76
N ARG A 41 -13.97 19.07 -5.69
CA ARG A 41 -13.39 19.48 -4.43
C ARG A 41 -14.38 20.44 -3.78
N HIS A 42 -15.14 19.98 -2.81
CA HIS A 42 -15.76 20.87 -1.84
C HIS A 42 -14.62 21.52 -1.07
N HIS A 43 -14.35 22.78 -1.32
CA HIS A 43 -13.60 23.63 -0.41
C HIS A 43 -14.46 23.84 0.84
N GLY A 44 -14.50 22.85 1.74
CA GLY A 44 -14.95 23.05 3.09
C GLY A 44 -13.91 23.92 3.79
N HIS A 45 -14.35 24.99 4.46
CA HIS A 45 -13.52 25.78 5.35
C HIS A 45 -12.93 24.81 6.37
N GLY A 46 -11.63 24.55 6.27
CA GLY A 46 -10.90 23.68 7.17
C GLY A 46 -10.85 24.35 8.55
N GLY A 47 -11.62 23.82 9.51
CA GLY A 47 -11.32 24.04 10.92
C GLY A 47 -9.87 23.62 11.16
N HIS A 48 -9.11 24.43 11.92
CA HIS A 48 -7.75 24.13 12.33
C HIS A 48 -7.70 22.72 12.92
N ALA A 49 -7.19 21.77 12.17
CA ALA A 49 -6.95 20.43 12.66
C ALA A 49 -5.90 20.54 13.77
N LEU A 50 -6.29 20.27 15.00
CA LEU A 50 -5.36 20.10 16.12
C LEU A 50 -4.23 19.19 15.66
N HIS A 51 -2.98 19.65 15.78
CA HIS A 51 -1.79 18.87 15.46
C HIS A 51 -1.85 17.55 16.22
N LYS A 52 -2.17 16.46 15.55
CA LYS A 52 -2.11 15.13 16.16
C LYS A 52 -0.66 14.86 16.52
N LYS A 53 -0.43 14.62 17.82
CA LYS A 53 0.88 14.22 18.34
C LYS A 53 1.30 12.91 17.67
N ASN A 54 2.56 12.81 17.27
CA ASN A 54 3.12 11.55 16.79
C ASN A 54 3.00 10.47 17.87
N LEU A 55 2.59 9.27 17.46
CA LEU A 55 2.40 8.12 18.36
C LEU A 55 3.74 7.53 18.83
N GLY A 56 4.85 7.78 18.11
CA GLY A 56 6.19 7.24 18.42
C GLY A 56 7.27 7.92 17.60
N ASN A 57 8.27 7.16 17.16
CA ASN A 57 9.38 7.70 16.35
C ASN A 57 8.85 8.31 15.04
N SER A 58 9.20 9.56 14.78
CA SER A 58 8.84 10.24 13.55
C SER A 58 9.54 9.62 12.35
N ILE A 59 8.90 9.69 11.19
CA ILE A 59 9.50 9.30 9.90
C ILE A 59 10.80 10.06 9.62
N GLU A 60 11.00 11.25 10.16
CA GLU A 60 12.24 12.04 10.06
C GLU A 60 13.45 11.36 10.71
N GLN A 61 13.21 10.50 11.71
CA GLN A 61 14.25 9.73 12.39
C GLN A 61 14.62 8.46 11.60
N ARG A 62 13.91 8.19 10.51
CA ARG A 62 14.16 7.04 9.65
C ARG A 62 15.45 7.26 8.85
N PRO A 63 16.39 6.28 8.80
CA PRO A 63 17.58 6.38 7.98
C PRO A 63 17.26 6.68 6.51
N LYS A 64 18.03 7.58 5.89
CA LYS A 64 17.81 8.02 4.50
C LYS A 64 17.89 6.87 3.49
N GLU A 65 18.70 5.85 3.74
CA GLU A 65 18.82 4.66 2.91
C GLU A 65 17.49 3.93 2.69
N ILE A 66 16.55 4.07 3.65
CA ILE A 66 15.21 3.49 3.54
C ILE A 66 14.37 4.26 2.52
N GLU A 67 14.63 5.54 2.30
CA GLU A 67 13.87 6.36 1.35
C GLU A 67 14.16 5.99 -0.10
N ASP A 68 15.38 5.64 -0.41
CA ASP A 68 15.84 5.25 -1.75
C ASP A 68 15.21 3.94 -2.23
N ARG A 69 14.53 3.18 -1.34
CA ARG A 69 13.90 1.89 -1.64
C ARG A 69 14.84 0.87 -2.27
N LYS A 70 16.13 0.96 -1.98
CA LYS A 70 17.17 0.02 -2.44
C LYS A 70 17.44 -1.07 -1.43
N THR A 71 17.28 -0.74 -0.14
CA THR A 71 17.47 -1.69 0.96
C THR A 71 16.16 -2.45 1.19
N PRO A 72 16.14 -3.78 1.11
CA PRO A 72 14.94 -4.57 1.36
C PRO A 72 14.59 -4.70 2.84
N LEU A 73 13.41 -5.29 3.11
CA LEU A 73 12.88 -5.60 4.44
C LEU A 73 12.42 -4.38 5.24
N HIS A 74 12.13 -3.28 4.55
CA HIS A 74 11.48 -2.10 5.09
C HIS A 74 10.04 -2.01 4.58
N TRP A 75 9.08 -1.89 5.49
CA TRP A 75 7.68 -2.06 5.22
C TRP A 75 6.86 -0.79 5.43
N GLU A 76 5.75 -0.70 4.74
CA GLU A 76 4.69 0.26 5.00
C GLU A 76 3.47 -0.51 5.51
N GLY A 77 2.95 -0.12 6.69
CA GLY A 77 1.77 -0.75 7.28
C GLY A 77 0.52 0.11 7.14
N ASP A 78 -0.63 -0.50 6.84
CA ASP A 78 -1.93 0.18 6.72
C ASP A 78 -3.09 -0.72 7.16
N LEU A 79 -4.29 -0.16 7.25
CA LEU A 79 -5.49 -0.88 7.61
C LEU A 79 -6.58 -0.74 6.54
N VAL A 80 -6.86 -1.83 5.85
CA VAL A 80 -7.91 -1.91 4.85
C VAL A 80 -9.23 -2.30 5.51
N LYS A 81 -10.09 -1.31 5.75
CA LYS A 81 -11.42 -1.48 6.37
C LYS A 81 -12.48 -1.75 5.30
N GLY A 82 -13.34 -2.74 5.53
CA GLY A 82 -14.55 -2.97 4.73
C GLY A 82 -15.65 -2.00 5.10
N VAL A 83 -16.52 -2.41 6.00
CA VAL A 83 -17.54 -1.54 6.61
C VAL A 83 -16.91 -0.70 7.70
N ARG A 84 -17.19 0.61 7.73
CA ARG A 84 -16.68 1.54 8.76
C ARG A 84 -17.60 1.56 10.00
N ARG A 85 -17.69 0.42 10.69
CA ARG A 85 -18.41 0.31 11.97
C ARG A 85 -17.48 -0.26 13.02
N LYS A 86 -17.73 0.06 14.31
CA LYS A 86 -16.99 -0.54 15.43
C LYS A 86 -17.15 -2.07 15.41
N ASN A 87 -16.16 -2.80 15.89
CA ASN A 87 -16.16 -4.26 16.00
C ASN A 87 -16.39 -5.00 14.65
N GLN A 88 -15.85 -4.46 13.58
CA GLN A 88 -15.81 -5.13 12.28
C GLN A 88 -14.39 -5.60 11.97
N PRO A 89 -14.23 -6.74 11.31
CA PRO A 89 -12.91 -7.16 10.87
C PRO A 89 -12.36 -6.25 9.79
N ALA A 90 -11.04 -6.14 9.78
CA ALA A 90 -10.27 -5.45 8.76
C ALA A 90 -9.08 -6.30 8.33
N LEU A 91 -8.34 -5.82 7.36
CA LEU A 91 -7.08 -6.40 6.94
C LEU A 91 -5.97 -5.41 7.26
N MET A 92 -5.01 -5.83 8.08
CA MET A 92 -3.74 -5.14 8.19
C MET A 92 -2.88 -5.57 7.02
N THR A 93 -2.41 -4.60 6.26
CA THR A 93 -1.53 -4.81 5.11
C THR A 93 -0.14 -4.32 5.45
N LEU A 94 0.85 -5.12 5.13
CA LEU A 94 2.26 -4.78 5.23
C LEU A 94 2.83 -4.93 3.82
N THR A 95 3.26 -3.81 3.23
CA THR A 95 3.86 -3.78 1.90
C THR A 95 5.35 -3.56 2.02
N GLU A 96 6.14 -4.48 1.51
CA GLU A 96 7.60 -4.31 1.43
C GLU A 96 7.94 -3.26 0.35
N ARG A 97 8.79 -2.30 0.69
CA ARG A 97 8.99 -1.07 -0.11
C ARG A 97 9.78 -1.28 -1.38
N THR A 98 10.70 -2.24 -1.42
CA THR A 98 11.56 -2.53 -2.56
C THR A 98 10.88 -3.50 -3.54
N THR A 99 10.45 -4.64 -3.04
CA THR A 99 9.88 -5.74 -3.83
C THR A 99 8.39 -5.63 -4.07
N ARG A 100 7.69 -4.80 -3.29
CA ARG A 100 6.22 -4.70 -3.29
C ARG A 100 5.52 -5.98 -2.80
N PHE A 101 6.24 -6.83 -2.07
CA PHE A 101 5.66 -8.03 -1.48
C PHE A 101 4.66 -7.65 -0.38
N GLU A 102 3.53 -8.34 -0.38
CA GLU A 102 2.41 -8.09 0.53
C GLU A 102 2.29 -9.19 1.57
N VAL A 103 2.16 -8.80 2.83
CA VAL A 103 1.64 -9.63 3.92
C VAL A 103 0.30 -9.06 4.36
N VAL A 104 -0.73 -9.89 4.41
CA VAL A 104 -2.09 -9.47 4.79
C VAL A 104 -2.58 -10.27 5.98
N ILE A 105 -2.88 -9.57 7.07
CA ILE A 105 -3.32 -10.15 8.34
C ILE A 105 -4.78 -9.77 8.58
N LYS A 106 -5.67 -10.76 8.72
CA LYS A 106 -7.05 -10.51 9.16
C LYS A 106 -7.07 -10.14 10.65
N ILE A 107 -7.64 -8.97 10.95
CA ILE A 107 -7.84 -8.53 12.34
C ILE A 107 -9.33 -8.50 12.66
N PRO A 108 -9.75 -8.99 13.84
CA PRO A 108 -11.17 -9.08 14.19
C PRO A 108 -11.78 -7.72 14.54
N ASP A 109 -10.98 -6.79 15.02
CA ASP A 109 -11.39 -5.43 15.39
C ASP A 109 -10.24 -4.42 15.17
N TYR A 110 -10.54 -3.12 15.31
CA TYR A 110 -9.57 -2.03 15.09
C TYR A 110 -8.88 -1.56 16.38
N ARG A 111 -8.87 -2.38 17.44
CA ARG A 111 -8.23 -2.01 18.70
C ARG A 111 -6.72 -2.03 18.55
N ALA A 112 -6.05 -1.03 19.08
CA ALA A 112 -4.61 -0.91 19.00
C ALA A 112 -3.89 -2.14 19.58
N SER A 113 -4.37 -2.66 20.72
CA SER A 113 -3.84 -3.88 21.34
C SER A 113 -4.00 -5.14 20.47
N THR A 114 -5.13 -5.26 19.76
CA THR A 114 -5.36 -6.38 18.83
C THR A 114 -4.41 -6.29 17.64
N CYS A 115 -4.27 -5.10 17.06
CA CYS A 115 -3.36 -4.84 15.95
C CYS A 115 -1.91 -5.14 16.35
N GLN A 116 -1.49 -4.62 17.50
CA GLN A 116 -0.13 -4.83 18.03
C GLN A 116 0.15 -6.32 18.25
N ARG A 117 -0.74 -7.05 18.92
CA ARG A 117 -0.56 -8.48 19.22
C ARG A 117 -0.45 -9.33 17.95
N LEU A 118 -1.30 -9.07 16.96
CA LEU A 118 -1.28 -9.83 15.71
C LEU A 118 -0.05 -9.52 14.86
N LEU A 119 0.40 -8.26 14.84
CA LEU A 119 1.64 -7.88 14.19
C LEU A 119 2.85 -8.52 14.89
N GLN A 120 2.89 -8.51 16.23
CA GLN A 120 3.98 -9.15 16.96
C GLN A 120 4.08 -10.64 16.62
N ASN A 121 2.94 -11.34 16.58
CA ASN A 121 2.91 -12.75 16.19
C ASN A 121 3.46 -12.99 14.77
N GLU A 122 3.25 -12.06 13.85
CA GLU A 122 3.78 -12.16 12.49
C GLU A 122 5.29 -11.91 12.44
N ILE A 123 5.77 -10.94 13.19
CA ILE A 123 7.21 -10.67 13.33
C ILE A 123 7.92 -11.84 14.00
N ASP A 124 7.33 -12.41 15.06
CA ASP A 124 7.91 -13.56 15.78
C ASP A 124 8.00 -14.83 14.91
N ARG A 125 7.07 -14.99 13.94
CA ARG A 125 7.11 -16.07 12.95
C ARG A 125 8.22 -15.89 11.92
N HIS A 126 8.51 -14.63 11.57
CA HIS A 126 9.42 -14.27 10.49
C HIS A 126 10.39 -13.16 10.94
N PRO A 127 11.24 -13.39 11.96
CA PRO A 127 12.04 -12.32 12.56
C PRO A 127 13.04 -11.68 11.60
N ALA A 128 13.49 -12.41 10.58
CA ALA A 128 14.39 -11.88 9.56
C ALA A 128 13.71 -10.99 8.51
N TRP A 129 12.37 -10.94 8.44
CA TRP A 129 11.66 -10.21 7.39
C TRP A 129 11.45 -8.74 7.70
N PHE A 130 11.51 -8.34 8.96
CA PHE A 130 11.05 -7.02 9.40
C PHE A 130 12.17 -6.20 10.04
N LYS A 131 12.89 -5.41 9.23
CA LYS A 131 13.85 -4.42 9.75
C LYS A 131 13.13 -3.19 10.31
N SER A 132 12.21 -2.64 9.54
CA SER A 132 11.37 -1.54 10.00
C SER A 132 9.99 -1.54 9.34
N ILE A 133 9.00 -0.94 10.03
CA ILE A 133 7.66 -0.73 9.51
C ILE A 133 7.27 0.73 9.75
N THR A 134 6.72 1.39 8.72
CA THR A 134 6.19 2.76 8.81
C THR A 134 4.67 2.73 8.77
N PHE A 135 4.02 3.28 9.80
CA PHE A 135 2.57 3.42 9.92
C PHE A 135 2.13 4.89 9.78
N ASP A 136 0.84 5.13 9.60
CA ASP A 136 0.26 6.46 9.85
C ASP A 136 -0.04 6.66 11.35
N ASN A 137 -0.45 7.88 11.69
CA ASN A 137 -0.85 8.24 13.06
C ASN A 137 -2.33 7.86 13.34
N GLY A 138 -2.80 6.72 12.82
CA GLY A 138 -4.11 6.18 13.15
C GLY A 138 -4.19 5.68 14.60
N SER A 139 -5.33 5.88 15.26
CA SER A 139 -5.54 5.40 16.63
C SER A 139 -5.40 3.88 16.79
N GLU A 140 -5.62 3.15 15.72
CA GLU A 140 -5.43 1.71 15.62
C GLU A 140 -3.97 1.26 15.71
N PHE A 141 -3.03 2.18 15.51
CA PHE A 141 -1.58 1.94 15.59
C PHE A 141 -0.94 2.52 16.86
N ALA A 142 -1.74 2.97 17.83
CA ALA A 142 -1.23 3.62 19.04
C ALA A 142 -0.30 2.70 19.87
N ASP A 143 -0.52 1.39 19.85
CA ASP A 143 0.28 0.41 20.59
C ASP A 143 1.47 -0.15 19.81
N MET A 144 1.72 0.29 18.57
CA MET A 144 2.82 -0.23 17.73
C MET A 144 4.21 0.06 18.32
N THR A 145 4.34 1.08 19.15
CA THR A 145 5.60 1.37 19.88
C THR A 145 6.03 0.25 20.84
N LYS A 146 5.11 -0.68 21.19
CA LYS A 146 5.39 -1.84 22.05
C LYS A 146 5.95 -3.03 21.27
N ILE A 147 6.01 -2.98 19.95
CA ILE A 147 6.55 -4.03 19.08
C ILE A 147 8.04 -4.22 19.38
N LYS A 148 8.45 -5.50 19.43
CA LYS A 148 9.84 -5.93 19.61
C LYS A 148 10.36 -6.59 18.34
N GLY A 149 11.67 -6.52 18.12
CA GLY A 149 12.32 -7.17 16.97
C GLY A 149 12.19 -6.41 15.65
N CYS A 150 11.55 -5.22 15.64
CA CYS A 150 11.38 -4.39 14.44
C CYS A 150 11.34 -2.92 14.82
N GLN A 151 11.94 -2.04 14.00
CA GLN A 151 11.89 -0.59 14.18
C GLN A 151 10.55 -0.04 13.67
N ILE A 152 9.85 0.73 14.51
CA ILE A 152 8.56 1.32 14.13
C ILE A 152 8.70 2.83 13.95
N TYR A 153 8.21 3.34 12.81
CA TYR A 153 8.16 4.75 12.47
C TYR A 153 6.72 5.18 12.16
N PHE A 154 6.43 6.46 12.37
CA PHE A 154 5.14 7.05 12.06
C PHE A 154 5.29 8.20 11.06
N ALA A 155 4.52 8.12 9.97
CA ALA A 155 4.43 9.17 8.97
C ALA A 155 3.80 10.44 9.56
N HIS A 156 4.05 11.60 8.95
CA HIS A 156 3.42 12.83 9.39
C HIS A 156 1.90 12.76 9.21
N PRO A 157 1.14 13.37 10.12
CA PRO A 157 -0.29 13.53 9.94
C PRO A 157 -0.59 14.21 8.59
N TYR A 158 -1.58 13.68 7.86
CA TYR A 158 -2.03 14.21 6.56
C TYR A 158 -1.00 14.16 5.41
N SER A 159 0.05 13.35 5.51
CA SER A 159 1.10 13.19 4.49
C SER A 159 1.00 11.83 3.76
N PRO A 160 -0.04 11.59 2.94
CA PRO A 160 -0.24 10.31 2.25
C PRO A 160 0.87 9.96 1.26
N TRP A 161 1.56 10.97 0.71
CA TRP A 161 2.68 10.79 -0.22
C TRP A 161 3.88 10.06 0.38
N GLU A 162 4.04 10.10 1.71
CA GLU A 162 5.12 9.39 2.42
C GLU A 162 4.94 7.86 2.40
N ARG A 163 3.74 7.37 2.05
CA ARG A 163 3.36 5.96 2.00
C ARG A 163 2.72 5.55 0.67
N GLY A 164 3.23 6.09 -0.43
CA GLY A 164 2.67 5.85 -1.77
C GLY A 164 2.73 4.38 -2.23
N THR A 165 3.55 3.54 -1.60
CA THR A 165 3.61 2.10 -1.91
C THR A 165 2.34 1.40 -1.50
N ASN A 166 1.85 1.66 -0.29
CA ASN A 166 0.62 1.09 0.25
C ASN A 166 -0.61 1.47 -0.56
N GLU A 167 -0.71 2.70 -1.05
CA GLU A 167 -1.89 3.13 -1.79
C GLU A 167 -2.12 2.26 -3.03
N ASN A 168 -1.05 1.97 -3.78
CA ASN A 168 -1.13 1.15 -4.98
C ASN A 168 -1.50 -0.31 -4.65
N CYS A 169 -0.83 -0.91 -3.66
CA CYS A 169 -1.08 -2.29 -3.26
C CYS A 169 -2.47 -2.47 -2.64
N ASN A 170 -2.90 -1.52 -1.80
CA ASN A 170 -4.27 -1.48 -1.30
C ASN A 170 -5.30 -1.33 -2.42
N GLY A 171 -4.96 -0.63 -3.51
CA GLY A 171 -5.77 -0.54 -4.72
C GLY A 171 -6.01 -1.91 -5.38
N LEU A 172 -4.98 -2.76 -5.45
CA LEU A 172 -5.10 -4.13 -5.94
C LEU A 172 -5.92 -5.00 -4.98
N LEU A 173 -5.66 -4.90 -3.68
CA LEU A 173 -6.40 -5.65 -2.65
C LEU A 173 -7.90 -5.31 -2.67
N ARG A 174 -8.26 -4.07 -3.02
CA ARG A 174 -9.65 -3.62 -3.15
C ARG A 174 -10.44 -4.29 -4.27
N GLN A 175 -9.81 -4.96 -5.21
CA GLN A 175 -10.49 -5.78 -6.22
C GLN A 175 -11.12 -7.02 -5.56
N PHE A 176 -10.47 -7.58 -4.52
CA PHE A 176 -10.95 -8.73 -3.74
C PHE A 176 -11.82 -8.30 -2.55
N PHE A 177 -11.52 -7.15 -1.96
CA PHE A 177 -12.16 -6.61 -0.74
C PHE A 177 -12.72 -5.21 -0.98
N PRO A 178 -13.85 -5.06 -1.68
CA PRO A 178 -14.44 -3.75 -1.99
C PRO A 178 -14.81 -2.95 -0.73
N LYS A 179 -14.70 -1.61 -0.83
CA LYS A 179 -15.17 -0.71 0.23
C LYS A 179 -16.67 -0.91 0.51
N GLY A 180 -17.07 -0.82 1.78
CA GLY A 180 -18.47 -0.94 2.18
C GLY A 180 -18.99 -2.37 2.28
N LYS A 181 -18.21 -3.38 1.91
CA LYS A 181 -18.56 -4.79 2.08
C LYS A 181 -17.97 -5.35 3.38
N SER A 182 -18.72 -6.22 4.06
CA SER A 182 -18.24 -6.90 5.26
C SER A 182 -17.12 -7.88 4.93
N MET A 183 -16.17 -8.00 5.85
CA MET A 183 -15.08 -8.98 5.76
C MET A 183 -15.27 -10.15 6.74
N LYS A 184 -16.42 -10.22 7.45
CA LYS A 184 -16.70 -11.27 8.44
C LYS A 184 -16.58 -12.65 7.83
N ASP A 185 -17.25 -12.84 6.69
CA ASP A 185 -17.38 -14.14 6.00
C ASP A 185 -16.13 -14.50 5.16
N LYS A 186 -15.12 -13.64 5.13
CA LYS A 186 -13.89 -13.91 4.40
C LYS A 186 -12.99 -14.84 5.22
N THR A 187 -12.81 -16.04 4.72
CA THR A 187 -11.95 -17.05 5.35
C THR A 187 -10.47 -16.67 5.25
N LYS A 188 -9.63 -17.27 6.09
CA LYS A 188 -8.18 -17.11 6.01
C LYS A 188 -7.66 -17.58 4.64
N ALA A 189 -8.14 -18.72 4.14
CA ALA A 189 -7.76 -19.25 2.83
C ALA A 189 -8.09 -18.27 1.68
N TYR A 190 -9.25 -17.60 1.72
CA TYR A 190 -9.60 -16.59 0.70
C TYR A 190 -8.67 -15.38 0.74
N ILE A 191 -8.26 -14.95 1.95
CA ILE A 191 -7.33 -13.83 2.11
C ILE A 191 -5.94 -14.22 1.58
N GLU A 192 -5.46 -15.42 1.90
CA GLU A 192 -4.21 -15.96 1.40
C GLU A 192 -4.23 -16.09 -0.14
N GLN A 193 -5.30 -16.60 -0.71
CA GLN A 193 -5.46 -16.67 -2.17
C GLN A 193 -5.40 -15.28 -2.83
N ALA A 194 -6.08 -14.29 -2.26
CA ALA A 194 -6.05 -12.91 -2.76
C ALA A 194 -4.65 -12.28 -2.63
N THR A 195 -3.96 -12.53 -1.51
CA THR A 195 -2.61 -12.06 -1.27
C THR A 195 -1.62 -12.69 -2.26
N ASN A 196 -1.73 -14.00 -2.47
CA ASN A 196 -0.90 -14.72 -3.44
C ASN A 196 -1.12 -14.20 -4.86
N ALA A 197 -2.37 -13.96 -5.27
CA ALA A 197 -2.66 -13.38 -6.58
C ALA A 197 -2.02 -11.99 -6.77
N ILE A 198 -1.90 -11.20 -5.71
CA ILE A 198 -1.22 -9.90 -5.75
C ILE A 198 0.30 -10.08 -5.81
N ASN A 199 0.87 -11.00 -5.05
CA ASN A 199 2.31 -11.25 -4.98
C ASN A 199 2.86 -11.91 -6.25
N HIS A 200 2.08 -12.74 -6.93
CA HIS A 200 2.44 -13.39 -8.20
C HIS A 200 2.14 -12.51 -9.43
N LYS A 201 1.61 -11.31 -9.24
CA LYS A 201 1.35 -10.41 -10.37
C LYS A 201 2.64 -9.80 -10.89
N HIS A 202 2.92 -9.99 -12.20
CA HIS A 202 4.02 -9.32 -12.88
C HIS A 202 3.83 -7.80 -12.87
N ARG A 203 4.87 -7.05 -12.52
CA ARG A 203 4.80 -5.59 -12.38
C ARG A 203 5.88 -4.91 -13.22
N ARG A 204 5.48 -3.96 -14.05
CA ARG A 204 6.42 -3.18 -14.87
C ARG A 204 7.51 -2.50 -14.04
N ILE A 205 7.15 -1.97 -12.85
CA ILE A 205 8.08 -1.32 -11.92
C ILE A 205 9.14 -2.29 -11.38
N LEU A 206 8.88 -3.59 -11.40
CA LEU A 206 9.78 -4.67 -11.00
C LEU A 206 10.40 -5.37 -12.24
N GLN A 207 10.50 -4.66 -13.35
CA GLN A 207 11.02 -5.22 -14.60
C GLN A 207 10.29 -6.52 -15.04
N TYR A 208 8.98 -6.54 -14.84
CA TYR A 208 8.08 -7.68 -15.09
C TYR A 208 8.31 -8.92 -14.21
N GLN A 209 9.13 -8.82 -13.17
CA GLN A 209 9.19 -9.84 -12.11
C GLN A 209 7.98 -9.74 -11.19
N THR A 210 7.71 -10.81 -10.47
CA THR A 210 6.70 -10.82 -9.40
C THR A 210 7.30 -10.32 -8.08
N ALA A 211 6.43 -9.84 -7.20
CA ALA A 211 6.87 -9.39 -5.88
C ALA A 211 7.46 -10.55 -5.05
N GLU A 212 6.88 -11.76 -5.20
CA GLU A 212 7.33 -12.95 -4.48
C GLU A 212 8.71 -13.43 -4.94
N GLU A 213 8.97 -13.47 -6.25
CA GLU A 213 10.28 -13.85 -6.79
C GLU A 213 11.38 -12.96 -6.23
N LEU A 214 11.17 -11.63 -6.28
CA LEU A 214 12.14 -10.68 -5.74
C LEU A 214 12.31 -10.79 -4.23
N PHE A 215 11.22 -10.95 -3.48
CA PHE A 215 11.28 -11.06 -2.03
C PHE A 215 12.05 -12.31 -1.61
N LYS A 216 11.81 -13.45 -2.26
CA LYS A 216 12.52 -14.70 -1.99
C LYS A 216 14.04 -14.57 -2.21
N GLN A 217 14.48 -13.83 -3.21
CA GLN A 217 15.91 -13.59 -3.44
C GLN A 217 16.59 -12.92 -2.23
N TYR A 218 15.89 -11.97 -1.57
CA TYR A 218 16.46 -11.25 -0.42
C TYR A 218 16.42 -12.03 0.90
N ILE A 219 15.47 -12.93 1.09
CA ILE A 219 15.39 -13.72 2.33
C ILE A 219 16.21 -15.01 2.29
N SER A 220 16.68 -15.42 1.08
CA SER A 220 17.54 -16.60 0.88
C SER A 220 19.02 -16.26 0.86
N SER A 221 19.37 -14.97 0.85
CA SER A 221 20.73 -14.45 0.90
C SER A 221 21.17 -14.20 2.33
#